data_a4b73bcc1c63c2ae0df1e5147ba41189
#
_entry.id   a4b73bcc1c63c2ae0df1e5147ba41189
#
_cell.length_a   1.000
_cell.length_b   1.000
_cell.length_c   1.000
_cell.angle_alpha   90.00
_cell.angle_beta   90.00
_cell.angle_gamma   90.00
#
_symmetry.space_group_name_H-M   'P 1'
#
loop_
_entity.id
_entity.type
_entity.pdbx_description
1 polymer ?
#
loop_
_entity_poly.entity_id
_entity_poly.type
_entity_poly.pdbx_seq_one_letter_code
_entity_poly.pdbx_strand_id
1 'polypeptide(L)'
;MPRKKTEIKGIHLIAQLADVSIGTVDRALHGRTGINEVTRQKVLRVAQRIGYTPNLAARALSSAKSEVRIGICVPREIRFFYDQLWGGILDEARRVAHFGVQFLNRPVQSLGEHDTEAFQDLVGSDVDGIILTAGNPLRLTPLINAAESAGIRVVCVSTDAPGSRRSSIVCVEPSLNGFLAGELMAKCLPPGSKVAVVAGMLTAEDHRKKTDGFSRTFPQHNPGGKVVAVIEGHEDEQESYKKTLDLLTHTPNLAGLYVNTVNCLPVCRALETRGLAGRVRLIATDLFPEMSALLQQGSITASIYQHPYRQGQIAVRNLADYLVNQLPLPPQVHLSPGVVMASNLHLFRETRISEPQPDIPAPWKRVVA
;
A
#
# COMPACT_ATOMS: atom_id res chain seq x y z
N MET A 1 -50.42 -32.72 1.17
CA MET A 1 -48.97 -32.37 1.12
C MET A 1 -48.76 -31.08 1.89
N PRO A 2 -47.94 -31.02 2.95
CA PRO A 2 -47.70 -29.79 3.68
C PRO A 2 -46.83 -28.85 2.84
N ARG A 3 -47.26 -27.57 2.70
CA ARG A 3 -46.49 -26.49 2.07
C ARG A 3 -45.19 -26.28 2.85
N LYS A 4 -44.03 -26.45 2.18
CA LYS A 4 -42.71 -26.08 2.72
C LYS A 4 -42.78 -24.63 3.17
N LYS A 5 -42.62 -24.37 4.48
CA LYS A 5 -42.36 -23.02 4.99
C LYS A 5 -41.06 -22.51 4.36
N THR A 6 -41.16 -21.51 3.50
CA THR A 6 -39.98 -20.81 2.95
C THR A 6 -39.27 -20.14 4.12
N GLU A 7 -38.05 -20.57 4.40
CA GLU A 7 -37.18 -19.98 5.43
C GLU A 7 -36.87 -18.55 5.03
N ILE A 8 -37.37 -17.59 5.80
CA ILE A 8 -37.12 -16.16 5.57
C ILE A 8 -35.66 -15.87 5.90
N LYS A 9 -34.87 -15.40 4.94
CA LYS A 9 -33.42 -15.14 5.07
C LYS A 9 -33.08 -13.69 4.65
N GLY A 10 -31.92 -13.20 5.07
CA GLY A 10 -31.39 -11.91 4.61
C GLY A 10 -32.16 -10.69 5.13
N ILE A 11 -32.32 -9.67 4.27
CA ILE A 11 -32.98 -8.42 4.63
C ILE A 11 -34.44 -8.58 5.08
N HIS A 12 -35.11 -9.60 4.59
CA HIS A 12 -36.49 -9.92 4.99
C HIS A 12 -36.57 -10.38 6.45
N LEU A 13 -35.58 -11.16 6.91
CA LEU A 13 -35.48 -11.58 8.31
C LEU A 13 -35.16 -10.40 9.22
N ILE A 14 -34.28 -9.50 8.78
CA ILE A 14 -33.97 -8.25 9.53
C ILE A 14 -35.23 -7.39 9.63
N ALA A 15 -35.95 -7.19 8.55
CA ALA A 15 -37.19 -6.41 8.53
C ALA A 15 -38.20 -6.95 9.53
N GLN A 16 -38.40 -8.27 9.54
CA GLN A 16 -39.30 -8.95 10.48
C GLN A 16 -38.83 -8.82 11.94
N LEU A 17 -37.56 -9.07 12.22
CA LEU A 17 -37.01 -9.02 13.58
C LEU A 17 -36.91 -7.58 14.15
N ALA A 18 -36.69 -6.60 13.27
CA ALA A 18 -36.66 -5.19 13.66
C ALA A 18 -38.04 -4.50 13.61
N ASP A 19 -39.08 -5.20 13.13
CA ASP A 19 -40.42 -4.67 12.91
C ASP A 19 -40.42 -3.36 12.11
N VAL A 20 -39.82 -3.41 10.93
CA VAL A 20 -39.70 -2.28 10.00
C VAL A 20 -39.87 -2.76 8.54
N SER A 21 -40.12 -1.83 7.62
CA SER A 21 -40.16 -2.17 6.20
C SER A 21 -38.79 -2.54 5.66
N ILE A 22 -38.76 -3.34 4.58
CA ILE A 22 -37.52 -3.68 3.84
C ILE A 22 -36.78 -2.42 3.40
N GLY A 23 -37.51 -1.38 2.92
CA GLY A 23 -36.94 -0.09 2.56
C GLY A 23 -36.30 0.65 3.74
N THR A 24 -36.79 0.43 4.97
CA THR A 24 -36.19 0.98 6.19
C THR A 24 -34.90 0.22 6.54
N VAL A 25 -34.91 -1.12 6.37
CA VAL A 25 -33.70 -1.94 6.53
C VAL A 25 -32.62 -1.51 5.52
N ASP A 26 -32.97 -1.31 4.26
CA ASP A 26 -32.05 -0.87 3.23
C ASP A 26 -31.42 0.49 3.57
N ARG A 27 -32.24 1.47 3.98
CA ARG A 27 -31.72 2.79 4.41
C ARG A 27 -30.80 2.71 5.62
N ALA A 28 -31.15 1.86 6.61
CA ALA A 28 -30.34 1.67 7.80
C ALA A 28 -28.97 1.05 7.49
N LEU A 29 -28.96 -0.05 6.72
CA LEU A 29 -27.75 -0.78 6.35
C LEU A 29 -26.80 0.05 5.46
N HIS A 30 -27.36 0.99 4.69
CA HIS A 30 -26.59 1.78 3.70
C HIS A 30 -26.40 3.26 4.10
N GLY A 31 -26.73 3.62 5.33
CA GLY A 31 -26.53 5.00 5.81
C GLY A 31 -27.34 6.08 5.07
N ARG A 32 -28.41 5.70 4.35
CA ARG A 32 -29.22 6.66 3.58
C ARG A 32 -30.08 7.54 4.49
N THR A 33 -30.44 8.71 4.00
CA THR A 33 -31.33 9.66 4.69
C THR A 33 -32.79 9.14 4.76
N GLY A 34 -33.63 9.76 5.59
CA GLY A 34 -35.05 9.39 5.73
C GLY A 34 -35.31 8.24 6.71
N ILE A 35 -34.42 8.02 7.66
CA ILE A 35 -34.57 7.13 8.79
C ILE A 35 -34.05 7.83 10.06
N ASN A 36 -34.79 7.70 11.19
CA ASN A 36 -34.31 8.22 12.47
C ASN A 36 -33.21 7.32 13.06
N GLU A 37 -32.33 7.89 13.88
CA GLU A 37 -31.16 7.20 14.42
C GLU A 37 -31.52 6.01 15.32
N VAL A 38 -32.60 6.10 16.10
CA VAL A 38 -33.07 5.01 16.95
C VAL A 38 -33.43 3.78 16.12
N THR A 39 -34.19 3.98 15.06
CA THR A 39 -34.58 2.90 14.13
C THR A 39 -33.36 2.35 13.40
N ARG A 40 -32.41 3.20 12.98
CA ARG A 40 -31.15 2.78 12.39
C ARG A 40 -30.37 1.85 13.31
N GLN A 41 -30.17 2.26 14.57
CA GLN A 41 -29.45 1.46 15.57
C GLN A 41 -30.16 0.13 15.89
N LYS A 42 -31.50 0.12 15.89
CA LYS A 42 -32.30 -1.10 16.06
C LYS A 42 -32.00 -2.10 14.93
N VAL A 43 -32.04 -1.65 13.69
CA VAL A 43 -31.77 -2.48 12.50
C VAL A 43 -30.34 -3.01 12.50
N LEU A 44 -29.34 -2.16 12.75
CA LEU A 44 -27.94 -2.56 12.79
C LEU A 44 -27.65 -3.61 13.86
N ARG A 45 -28.25 -3.46 15.07
CA ARG A 45 -28.11 -4.47 16.13
C ARG A 45 -28.73 -5.81 15.74
N VAL A 46 -29.88 -5.79 15.06
CA VAL A 46 -30.51 -7.03 14.56
C VAL A 46 -29.63 -7.71 13.51
N ALA A 47 -29.12 -6.95 12.55
CA ALA A 47 -28.22 -7.44 11.50
C ALA A 47 -26.97 -8.08 12.11
N GLN A 48 -26.33 -7.41 13.06
CA GLN A 48 -25.15 -7.93 13.75
C GLN A 48 -25.47 -9.23 14.54
N ARG A 49 -26.58 -9.25 15.25
CA ARG A 49 -27.01 -10.42 16.08
C ARG A 49 -27.24 -11.69 15.26
N ILE A 50 -27.76 -11.56 14.02
CA ILE A 50 -28.01 -12.71 13.12
C ILE A 50 -26.84 -13.00 12.19
N GLY A 51 -25.70 -12.29 12.36
CA GLY A 51 -24.53 -12.46 11.49
C GLY A 51 -24.82 -12.11 10.01
N TYR A 52 -25.75 -11.15 9.76
CA TYR A 52 -26.10 -10.78 8.41
C TYR A 52 -24.92 -10.09 7.72
N THR A 53 -24.44 -10.72 6.65
CA THR A 53 -23.54 -10.11 5.66
C THR A 53 -24.35 -9.80 4.40
N PRO A 54 -24.33 -8.58 3.86
CA PRO A 54 -25.01 -8.25 2.62
C PRO A 54 -24.66 -9.24 1.52
N ASN A 55 -25.65 -9.79 0.85
CA ASN A 55 -25.42 -10.66 -0.31
C ASN A 55 -25.00 -9.80 -1.50
N LEU A 56 -23.68 -9.64 -1.66
CA LEU A 56 -23.04 -8.83 -2.68
C LEU A 56 -23.43 -9.28 -4.10
N ALA A 57 -23.59 -10.60 -4.31
CA ALA A 57 -24.00 -11.15 -5.60
C ALA A 57 -25.44 -10.78 -5.99
N ALA A 58 -26.37 -10.76 -5.02
CA ALA A 58 -27.75 -10.35 -5.28
C ALA A 58 -27.86 -8.84 -5.59
N ARG A 59 -26.95 -8.04 -5.07
CA ARG A 59 -26.87 -6.61 -5.33
C ARG A 59 -26.28 -6.29 -6.71
N ALA A 60 -25.20 -6.97 -7.09
CA ALA A 60 -24.62 -6.84 -8.43
C ALA A 60 -25.64 -7.13 -9.53
N LEU A 61 -26.56 -8.08 -9.29
CA LEU A 61 -27.67 -8.41 -10.20
C LEU A 61 -28.78 -7.34 -10.25
N SER A 62 -28.87 -6.48 -9.23
CA SER A 62 -29.91 -5.43 -9.13
C SER A 62 -29.41 -4.04 -9.43
N SER A 63 -28.10 -3.82 -9.54
CA SER A 63 -27.54 -2.50 -9.90
C SER A 63 -27.71 -2.24 -11.41
N ALA A 64 -28.18 -1.05 -11.77
CA ALA A 64 -28.37 -0.64 -13.14
C ALA A 64 -27.07 -0.52 -13.97
N LYS A 65 -25.89 -0.56 -13.33
CA LYS A 65 -24.59 -0.57 -13.96
C LYS A 65 -24.09 -2.01 -14.03
N SER A 66 -24.13 -2.60 -15.22
CA SER A 66 -23.77 -4.01 -15.45
C SER A 66 -22.29 -4.33 -15.28
N GLU A 67 -21.41 -3.33 -15.38
CA GLU A 67 -19.95 -3.48 -15.30
C GLU A 67 -19.32 -2.29 -14.58
N VAL A 68 -18.44 -2.57 -13.62
CA VAL A 68 -17.58 -1.59 -12.95
C VAL A 68 -16.17 -1.75 -13.46
N ARG A 69 -15.51 -0.66 -13.86
CA ARG A 69 -14.16 -0.67 -14.41
C ARG A 69 -13.18 0.03 -13.49
N ILE A 70 -12.12 -0.67 -13.08
CA ILE A 70 -11.06 -0.13 -12.23
C ILE A 70 -9.76 -0.12 -13.02
N GLY A 71 -9.19 1.07 -13.20
CA GLY A 71 -7.86 1.27 -13.76
C GLY A 71 -6.77 1.02 -12.72
N ILE A 72 -5.62 0.47 -13.13
CA ILE A 72 -4.46 0.25 -12.27
C ILE A 72 -3.23 0.87 -12.92
N CYS A 73 -2.61 1.83 -12.21
CA CYS A 73 -1.36 2.49 -12.58
C CYS A 73 -0.34 2.32 -11.45
N VAL A 74 0.42 1.24 -11.49
CA VAL A 74 1.40 0.85 -10.48
C VAL A 74 2.70 0.45 -11.17
N PRO A 75 3.88 0.81 -10.63
CA PRO A 75 5.18 0.44 -11.21
C PRO A 75 5.42 -1.06 -11.32
N ARG A 76 6.32 -1.43 -12.23
CA ARG A 76 6.83 -2.79 -12.44
C ARG A 76 8.27 -2.96 -12.00
N GLU A 77 9.01 -1.88 -11.93
CA GLU A 77 10.35 -1.84 -11.36
C GLU A 77 10.34 -2.10 -9.86
N ILE A 78 11.50 -2.33 -9.27
CA ILE A 78 11.63 -2.64 -7.84
C ILE A 78 10.79 -3.88 -7.50
N ARG A 79 11.09 -4.97 -8.18
CA ARG A 79 10.31 -6.22 -8.18
C ARG A 79 9.94 -6.71 -6.79
N PHE A 80 10.84 -6.64 -5.82
CA PHE A 80 10.63 -7.17 -4.48
C PHE A 80 9.49 -6.47 -3.72
N PHE A 81 9.22 -5.21 -4.00
CA PHE A 81 8.09 -4.47 -3.43
C PHE A 81 6.86 -4.58 -4.33
N TYR A 82 7.00 -4.19 -5.60
CA TYR A 82 5.85 -4.09 -6.49
C TYR A 82 5.29 -5.44 -6.92
N ASP A 83 6.09 -6.51 -7.02
CA ASP A 83 5.56 -7.86 -7.26
C ASP A 83 4.64 -8.31 -6.12
N GLN A 84 4.96 -7.98 -4.86
CA GLN A 84 4.08 -8.26 -3.72
C GLN A 84 2.81 -7.40 -3.75
N LEU A 85 2.93 -6.11 -4.05
CA LEU A 85 1.80 -5.20 -4.20
C LEU A 85 0.85 -5.69 -5.31
N TRP A 86 1.40 -6.04 -6.47
CA TRP A 86 0.67 -6.63 -7.59
C TRP A 86 0.03 -7.96 -7.21
N GLY A 87 0.71 -8.82 -6.48
CA GLY A 87 0.15 -10.08 -5.96
C GLY A 87 -1.11 -9.84 -5.14
N GLY A 88 -1.07 -8.86 -4.24
CA GLY A 88 -2.24 -8.46 -3.45
C GLY A 88 -3.37 -7.89 -4.30
N ILE A 89 -3.05 -7.03 -5.28
CA ILE A 89 -4.02 -6.48 -6.23
C ILE A 89 -4.69 -7.59 -7.02
N LEU A 90 -3.91 -8.51 -7.60
CA LEU A 90 -4.43 -9.59 -8.45
C LEU A 90 -5.29 -10.59 -7.67
N ASP A 91 -4.89 -10.95 -6.46
CA ASP A 91 -5.65 -11.88 -5.63
C ASP A 91 -7.00 -11.28 -5.23
N GLU A 92 -7.03 -10.01 -4.84
CA GLU A 92 -8.30 -9.36 -4.51
C GLU A 92 -9.14 -9.08 -5.77
N ALA A 93 -8.52 -8.73 -6.89
CA ALA A 93 -9.20 -8.55 -8.17
C ALA A 93 -9.94 -9.83 -8.61
N ARG A 94 -9.32 -11.02 -8.46
CA ARG A 94 -9.99 -12.29 -8.71
C ARG A 94 -11.20 -12.50 -7.80
N ARG A 95 -11.13 -12.07 -6.55
CA ARG A 95 -12.23 -12.19 -5.59
C ARG A 95 -13.41 -11.30 -5.94
N VAL A 96 -13.15 -10.08 -6.41
CA VAL A 96 -14.22 -9.13 -6.74
C VAL A 96 -14.71 -9.25 -8.19
N ALA A 97 -14.03 -9.99 -9.06
CA ALA A 97 -14.45 -10.21 -10.45
C ALA A 97 -15.86 -10.84 -10.57
N HIS A 98 -16.25 -11.67 -9.61
CA HIS A 98 -17.59 -12.28 -9.56
C HIS A 98 -18.72 -11.25 -9.36
N PHE A 99 -18.39 -10.03 -8.98
CA PHE A 99 -19.35 -8.94 -8.81
C PHE A 99 -19.43 -8.00 -10.02
N GLY A 100 -18.91 -8.43 -11.19
CA GLY A 100 -18.92 -7.62 -12.42
C GLY A 100 -17.85 -6.52 -12.45
N VAL A 101 -16.79 -6.65 -11.63
CA VAL A 101 -15.65 -5.71 -11.64
C VAL A 101 -14.63 -6.14 -12.69
N GLN A 102 -14.33 -5.26 -13.62
CA GLN A 102 -13.27 -5.40 -14.61
C GLN A 102 -12.07 -4.52 -14.25
N PHE A 103 -10.88 -4.97 -14.64
CA PHE A 103 -9.64 -4.25 -14.36
C PHE A 103 -8.91 -3.91 -15.66
N LEU A 104 -8.49 -2.67 -15.79
CA LEU A 104 -7.69 -2.17 -16.88
C LEU A 104 -6.31 -1.78 -16.35
N ASN A 105 -5.26 -2.47 -16.83
CA ASN A 105 -3.91 -2.25 -16.34
C ASN A 105 -3.10 -1.37 -17.29
N ARG A 106 -2.50 -0.30 -16.75
CA ARG A 106 -1.52 0.57 -17.40
C ARG A 106 -0.29 0.69 -16.50
N PRO A 107 0.54 -0.36 -16.45
CA PRO A 107 1.74 -0.33 -15.62
C PRO A 107 2.71 0.71 -16.15
N VAL A 108 3.41 1.37 -15.23
CA VAL A 108 4.56 2.19 -15.55
C VAL A 108 5.84 1.40 -15.30
N GLN A 109 6.91 1.74 -16.00
CA GLN A 109 8.20 1.04 -15.84
C GLN A 109 8.80 1.42 -14.48
N SER A 110 8.96 2.70 -14.23
CA SER A 110 9.62 3.24 -13.06
C SER A 110 8.72 4.17 -12.27
N LEU A 111 9.00 4.34 -10.99
CA LEU A 111 8.27 5.27 -10.11
C LEU A 111 8.48 6.72 -10.58
N GLY A 112 7.39 7.43 -10.89
CA GLY A 112 7.42 8.83 -11.35
C GLY A 112 7.75 9.04 -12.82
N GLU A 113 8.00 7.98 -13.58
CA GLU A 113 8.19 8.02 -15.04
C GLU A 113 6.92 7.53 -15.73
N HIS A 114 6.41 8.33 -16.69
CA HIS A 114 5.21 8.03 -17.48
C HIS A 114 3.93 7.74 -16.67
N ASP A 115 3.92 8.06 -15.37
CA ASP A 115 2.75 7.89 -14.52
C ASP A 115 1.61 8.84 -14.90
N THR A 116 1.93 10.03 -15.41
CA THR A 116 0.95 11.01 -15.91
C THR A 116 0.26 10.53 -17.19
N GLU A 117 1.01 10.00 -18.14
CA GLU A 117 0.51 9.47 -19.40
C GLU A 117 -0.35 8.23 -19.17
N ALA A 118 0.13 7.30 -18.35
CA ALA A 118 -0.63 6.10 -17.98
C ALA A 118 -1.93 6.43 -17.24
N PHE A 119 -1.90 7.44 -16.35
CA PHE A 119 -3.10 7.91 -15.66
C PHE A 119 -4.11 8.55 -16.62
N GLN A 120 -3.65 9.41 -17.54
CA GLN A 120 -4.51 10.05 -18.55
C GLN A 120 -5.14 9.01 -19.49
N ASP A 121 -4.39 7.98 -19.90
CA ASP A 121 -4.90 6.88 -20.73
C ASP A 121 -6.01 6.10 -20.00
N LEU A 122 -5.85 5.86 -18.69
CA LEU A 122 -6.91 5.25 -17.87
C LEU A 122 -8.16 6.14 -17.78
N VAL A 123 -7.99 7.44 -17.55
CA VAL A 123 -9.11 8.39 -17.52
C VAL A 123 -9.87 8.37 -18.85
N GLY A 124 -9.16 8.29 -19.98
CA GLY A 124 -9.75 8.18 -21.31
C GLY A 124 -10.40 6.82 -21.63
N SER A 125 -10.23 5.82 -20.77
CA SER A 125 -10.70 4.44 -21.00
C SER A 125 -12.03 4.09 -20.30
N ASP A 126 -12.84 5.09 -19.92
CA ASP A 126 -14.16 4.89 -19.29
C ASP A 126 -14.09 4.03 -18.01
N VAL A 127 -13.17 4.36 -17.10
CA VAL A 127 -13.05 3.72 -15.80
C VAL A 127 -13.86 4.44 -14.72
N ASP A 128 -14.36 3.71 -13.73
CA ASP A 128 -15.11 4.25 -12.59
C ASP A 128 -14.19 4.65 -11.43
N GLY A 129 -13.01 4.04 -11.38
CA GLY A 129 -12.00 4.34 -10.39
C GLY A 129 -10.61 3.94 -10.83
N ILE A 130 -9.60 4.51 -10.19
CA ILE A 130 -8.18 4.27 -10.49
C ILE A 130 -7.42 3.97 -9.20
N ILE A 131 -6.62 2.91 -9.21
CA ILE A 131 -5.61 2.61 -8.18
C ILE A 131 -4.27 3.10 -8.73
N LEU A 132 -3.62 4.00 -8.00
CA LEU A 132 -2.45 4.75 -8.45
C LEU A 132 -1.32 4.71 -7.42
N THR A 133 -0.10 4.41 -7.85
CA THR A 133 1.11 4.73 -7.10
C THR A 133 1.65 6.07 -7.59
N ALA A 134 1.54 7.12 -6.77
CA ALA A 134 1.87 8.49 -7.15
C ALA A 134 3.38 8.76 -7.03
N GLY A 135 4.14 8.53 -8.08
CA GLY A 135 5.60 8.75 -8.10
C GLY A 135 5.97 10.23 -8.20
N ASN A 136 5.16 11.03 -8.91
CA ASN A 136 5.33 12.48 -9.01
C ASN A 136 4.04 13.21 -8.60
N PRO A 137 3.81 13.44 -7.30
CA PRO A 137 2.59 14.07 -6.80
C PRO A 137 2.30 15.46 -7.41
N LEU A 138 3.34 16.25 -7.70
CA LEU A 138 3.16 17.59 -8.27
C LEU A 138 2.52 17.56 -9.68
N ARG A 139 2.94 16.61 -10.52
CA ARG A 139 2.37 16.42 -11.86
C ARG A 139 1.01 15.75 -11.82
N LEU A 140 0.81 14.82 -10.91
CA LEU A 140 -0.42 14.02 -10.80
C LEU A 140 -1.57 14.78 -10.12
N THR A 141 -1.30 15.69 -9.19
CA THR A 141 -2.34 16.42 -8.44
C THR A 141 -3.42 17.07 -9.34
N PRO A 142 -3.10 17.84 -10.39
CA PRO A 142 -4.14 18.43 -11.24
C PRO A 142 -4.95 17.36 -12.00
N LEU A 143 -4.32 16.27 -12.43
CA LEU A 143 -4.97 15.17 -13.13
C LEU A 143 -5.92 14.39 -12.21
N ILE A 144 -5.48 14.09 -10.99
CA ILE A 144 -6.31 13.47 -9.96
C ILE A 144 -7.53 14.34 -9.65
N ASN A 145 -7.32 15.65 -9.48
CA ASN A 145 -8.40 16.58 -9.20
C ASN A 145 -9.44 16.64 -10.34
N ALA A 146 -9.00 16.58 -11.59
CA ALA A 146 -9.88 16.52 -12.75
C ALA A 146 -10.67 15.20 -12.79
N ALA A 147 -10.02 14.06 -12.59
CA ALA A 147 -10.64 12.74 -12.54
C ALA A 147 -11.72 12.66 -11.44
N GLU A 148 -11.40 13.09 -10.21
CA GLU A 148 -12.36 13.12 -9.11
C GLU A 148 -13.55 14.06 -9.39
N SER A 149 -13.33 15.18 -10.06
CA SER A 149 -14.41 16.08 -10.49
C SER A 149 -15.30 15.45 -11.55
N ALA A 150 -14.75 14.58 -12.40
CA ALA A 150 -15.49 13.81 -13.41
C ALA A 150 -16.19 12.57 -12.81
N GLY A 151 -16.04 12.31 -11.51
CA GLY A 151 -16.67 11.18 -10.82
C GLY A 151 -15.82 9.92 -10.77
N ILE A 152 -14.62 9.92 -11.34
CA ILE A 152 -13.65 8.81 -11.27
C ILE A 152 -12.96 8.86 -9.92
N ARG A 153 -13.13 7.81 -9.09
CA ARG A 153 -12.52 7.73 -7.75
C ARG A 153 -11.06 7.31 -7.82
N VAL A 154 -10.20 8.05 -7.14
CA VAL A 154 -8.75 7.76 -7.14
C VAL A 154 -8.32 7.27 -5.76
N VAL A 155 -7.76 6.07 -5.72
CA VAL A 155 -7.13 5.46 -4.55
C VAL A 155 -5.63 5.43 -4.77
N CYS A 156 -4.89 6.23 -4.00
CA CYS A 156 -3.44 6.09 -3.96
C CYS A 156 -3.04 4.85 -3.15
N VAL A 157 -1.98 4.18 -3.55
CA VAL A 157 -1.42 3.02 -2.85
C VAL A 157 0.10 3.13 -2.74
N SER A 158 0.66 2.79 -1.59
CA SER A 158 2.09 2.87 -1.25
C SER A 158 2.59 4.31 -1.09
N THR A 159 2.52 5.14 -2.10
CA THR A 159 2.88 6.57 -2.03
C THR A 159 1.71 7.46 -2.41
N ASP A 160 1.69 8.68 -1.89
CA ASP A 160 0.54 9.57 -1.84
C ASP A 160 0.71 10.83 -2.71
N ALA A 161 -0.43 11.44 -3.04
CA ALA A 161 -0.54 12.77 -3.60
C ALA A 161 -1.37 13.67 -2.64
N PRO A 162 -0.81 14.10 -1.49
CA PRO A 162 -1.57 14.71 -0.39
C PRO A 162 -2.19 16.07 -0.75
N GLY A 163 -1.66 16.76 -1.77
CA GLY A 163 -2.22 18.02 -2.29
C GLY A 163 -3.41 17.83 -3.22
N SER A 164 -3.78 16.59 -3.55
CA SER A 164 -4.89 16.28 -4.44
C SER A 164 -6.20 16.00 -3.70
N ARG A 165 -7.30 15.94 -4.47
CA ARG A 165 -8.62 15.51 -3.98
C ARG A 165 -8.85 14.01 -4.08
N ARG A 166 -7.77 13.19 -4.10
CA ARG A 166 -7.90 11.74 -4.11
C ARG A 166 -8.88 11.24 -3.04
N SER A 167 -9.66 10.23 -3.37
CA SER A 167 -10.67 9.68 -2.47
C SER A 167 -10.07 8.89 -1.32
N SER A 168 -8.94 8.21 -1.52
CA SER A 168 -8.31 7.37 -0.48
C SER A 168 -6.80 7.24 -0.68
N ILE A 169 -6.09 6.90 0.41
CA ILE A 169 -4.72 6.38 0.41
C ILE A 169 -4.65 5.11 1.24
N VAL A 170 -3.95 4.10 0.73
CA VAL A 170 -3.59 2.88 1.45
C VAL A 170 -2.08 2.75 1.48
N CYS A 171 -1.48 2.92 2.65
CA CYS A 171 -0.02 2.83 2.83
C CYS A 171 0.33 2.47 4.29
N VAL A 172 1.60 2.22 4.56
CA VAL A 172 2.15 2.41 5.90
C VAL A 172 2.37 3.91 6.09
N GLU A 173 2.07 4.47 7.25
CA GLU A 173 2.33 5.89 7.51
C GLU A 173 3.85 6.16 7.39
N PRO A 174 4.29 6.94 6.37
CA PRO A 174 5.71 7.01 6.05
C PRO A 174 6.57 7.64 7.14
N SER A 175 6.05 8.65 7.85
CA SER A 175 6.79 9.28 8.95
C SER A 175 7.02 8.30 10.10
N LEU A 176 6.02 7.47 10.43
CA LEU A 176 6.15 6.43 11.44
C LEU A 176 7.23 5.40 11.06
N ASN A 177 7.31 5.06 9.77
CA ASN A 177 8.36 4.20 9.24
C ASN A 177 9.76 4.77 9.52
N GLY A 178 9.93 6.07 9.22
CA GLY A 178 11.16 6.80 9.54
C GLY A 178 11.43 6.91 11.04
N PHE A 179 10.40 7.16 11.85
CA PHE A 179 10.53 7.23 13.32
C PHE A 179 11.03 5.91 13.89
N LEU A 180 10.42 4.78 13.50
CA LEU A 180 10.85 3.45 13.96
C LEU A 180 12.29 3.13 13.55
N ALA A 181 12.66 3.44 12.30
CA ALA A 181 14.03 3.24 11.84
C ALA A 181 15.03 4.10 12.65
N GLY A 182 14.68 5.37 12.93
CA GLY A 182 15.51 6.29 13.71
C GLY A 182 15.68 5.86 15.16
N GLU A 183 14.59 5.48 15.82
CA GLU A 183 14.62 4.97 17.19
C GLU A 183 15.41 3.66 17.29
N LEU A 184 15.15 2.71 16.37
CA LEU A 184 15.86 1.43 16.32
C LEU A 184 17.36 1.62 16.09
N MET A 185 17.74 2.48 15.15
CA MET A 185 19.15 2.84 14.90
C MET A 185 19.80 3.41 16.15
N ALA A 186 19.11 4.31 16.85
CA ALA A 186 19.64 4.92 18.08
C ALA A 186 19.88 3.89 19.19
N LYS A 187 19.01 2.87 19.32
CA LYS A 187 19.18 1.78 20.29
C LYS A 187 20.33 0.83 19.93
N CYS A 188 20.71 0.75 18.67
CA CYS A 188 21.80 -0.12 18.18
C CYS A 188 23.19 0.55 18.21
N LEU A 189 23.27 1.86 18.49
CA LEU A 189 24.49 2.64 18.36
C LEU A 189 24.82 3.39 19.65
N PRO A 190 26.14 3.58 19.98
CA PRO A 190 26.54 4.39 21.10
C PRO A 190 26.16 5.87 20.90
N PRO A 191 26.04 6.66 22.01
CA PRO A 191 25.82 8.10 21.92
C PRO A 191 26.85 8.81 21.03
N GLY A 192 26.46 9.86 20.36
CA GLY A 192 27.33 10.66 19.49
C GLY A 192 27.60 10.03 18.11
N SER A 193 26.91 8.96 17.76
CA SER A 193 27.11 8.26 16.49
C SER A 193 26.72 9.09 15.28
N LYS A 194 27.45 8.91 14.17
CA LYS A 194 27.13 9.48 12.86
C LYS A 194 26.43 8.44 12.01
N VAL A 195 25.30 8.82 11.43
CA VAL A 195 24.51 7.96 10.54
C VAL A 195 24.17 8.70 9.25
N ALA A 196 23.79 7.98 8.21
CA ALA A 196 23.31 8.57 6.97
C ALA A 196 22.07 7.83 6.45
N VAL A 197 21.36 8.47 5.51
CA VAL A 197 20.20 7.90 4.82
C VAL A 197 20.55 7.69 3.35
N VAL A 198 20.23 6.53 2.83
CA VAL A 198 20.18 6.24 1.40
C VAL A 198 18.71 6.19 1.01
N ALA A 199 18.27 7.20 0.28
CA ALA A 199 16.90 7.36 -0.16
C ALA A 199 16.72 6.88 -1.62
N GLY A 200 15.52 6.47 -1.97
CA GLY A 200 15.13 6.25 -3.34
C GLY A 200 14.99 7.58 -4.08
N MET A 201 13.79 8.14 -4.12
CA MET A 201 13.51 9.46 -4.73
C MET A 201 12.84 10.39 -3.72
N LEU A 202 13.44 11.52 -3.37
CA LEU A 202 12.85 12.50 -2.44
C LEU A 202 11.68 13.29 -3.04
N THR A 203 11.47 13.20 -4.36
CA THR A 203 10.24 13.68 -5.01
C THR A 203 9.02 12.84 -4.66
N ALA A 204 9.20 11.56 -4.34
CA ALA A 204 8.15 10.69 -3.82
C ALA A 204 7.88 11.02 -2.35
N GLU A 205 6.62 11.26 -2.02
CA GLU A 205 6.18 11.74 -0.70
C GLU A 205 6.56 10.78 0.43
N ASP A 206 6.49 9.47 0.19
CA ASP A 206 6.83 8.46 1.18
C ASP A 206 8.33 8.42 1.49
N HIS A 207 9.20 8.48 0.48
CA HIS A 207 10.66 8.51 0.69
C HIS A 207 11.09 9.77 1.43
N ARG A 208 10.50 10.92 1.08
CA ARG A 208 10.76 12.19 1.77
C ARG A 208 10.35 12.12 3.23
N LYS A 209 9.11 11.67 3.53
CA LYS A 209 8.62 11.56 4.90
C LYS A 209 9.38 10.54 5.75
N LYS A 210 9.79 9.41 5.17
CA LYS A 210 10.67 8.44 5.84
C LYS A 210 12.01 9.07 6.21
N THR A 211 12.63 9.82 5.27
CA THR A 211 13.90 10.53 5.50
C THR A 211 13.76 11.57 6.60
N ASP A 212 12.73 12.41 6.53
CA ASP A 212 12.44 13.45 7.52
C ASP A 212 12.17 12.84 8.91
N GLY A 213 11.39 11.76 8.94
CA GLY A 213 11.07 11.03 10.17
C GLY A 213 12.33 10.48 10.84
N PHE A 214 13.18 9.79 10.09
CA PHE A 214 14.45 9.27 10.57
C PHE A 214 15.38 10.38 11.07
N SER A 215 15.55 11.41 10.25
CA SER A 215 16.49 12.51 10.52
C SER A 215 16.11 13.31 11.77
N ARG A 216 14.81 13.39 12.07
CA ARG A 216 14.31 14.03 13.29
C ARG A 216 14.43 13.12 14.51
N THR A 217 14.12 11.82 14.37
CA THR A 217 14.01 10.91 15.52
C THR A 217 15.37 10.39 15.98
N PHE A 218 16.30 10.10 15.08
CA PHE A 218 17.60 9.56 15.46
C PHE A 218 18.34 10.43 16.49
N PRO A 219 18.56 11.74 16.28
CA PRO A 219 19.24 12.57 17.27
C PRO A 219 18.47 12.77 18.58
N GLN A 220 17.13 12.62 18.56
CA GLN A 220 16.33 12.68 19.80
C GLN A 220 16.59 11.49 20.71
N HIS A 221 16.87 10.31 20.13
CA HIS A 221 17.11 9.06 20.87
C HIS A 221 18.59 8.68 20.98
N ASN A 222 19.51 9.37 20.28
CA ASN A 222 20.97 9.20 20.39
C ASN A 222 21.61 10.53 20.73
N PRO A 223 21.85 10.83 22.03
CA PRO A 223 22.42 12.11 22.46
C PRO A 223 23.76 12.39 21.77
N GLY A 224 23.86 13.55 21.12
CA GLY A 224 25.01 13.93 20.30
C GLY A 224 25.10 13.27 18.92
N GLY A 225 24.20 12.34 18.64
CA GLY A 225 24.10 11.67 17.33
C GLY A 225 23.65 12.60 16.22
N LYS A 226 24.15 12.37 15.00
CA LYS A 226 23.87 13.23 13.84
C LYS A 226 23.60 12.41 12.58
N VAL A 227 22.61 12.84 11.79
CA VAL A 227 22.47 12.42 10.39
C VAL A 227 23.38 13.34 9.57
N VAL A 228 24.47 12.79 9.05
CA VAL A 228 25.54 13.55 8.39
C VAL A 228 25.38 13.66 6.89
N ALA A 229 24.56 12.79 6.28
CA ALA A 229 24.27 12.83 4.86
C ALA A 229 22.91 12.18 4.57
N VAL A 230 22.26 12.66 3.52
CA VAL A 230 21.15 12.01 2.80
C VAL A 230 21.58 11.94 1.35
N ILE A 231 21.63 10.73 0.80
CA ILE A 231 21.96 10.49 -0.62
C ILE A 231 20.77 9.85 -1.32
N GLU A 232 20.47 10.28 -2.54
CA GLU A 232 19.45 9.67 -3.39
C GLU A 232 20.09 8.69 -4.37
N GLY A 233 19.53 7.50 -4.46
CA GLY A 233 19.95 6.46 -5.39
C GLY A 233 19.06 6.35 -6.63
N HIS A 234 17.96 7.11 -6.70
CA HIS A 234 16.97 7.14 -7.79
C HIS A 234 16.48 5.76 -8.23
N GLU A 235 16.44 4.81 -7.30
CA GLU A 235 16.15 3.39 -7.52
C GLU A 235 17.13 2.69 -8.50
N ASP A 236 18.23 3.35 -8.86
CA ASP A 236 19.29 2.78 -9.68
C ASP A 236 20.35 2.06 -8.83
N GLU A 237 20.64 0.80 -9.16
CA GLU A 237 21.59 -0.01 -8.40
C GLU A 237 23.03 0.51 -8.49
N GLN A 238 23.46 0.97 -9.65
CA GLN A 238 24.83 1.43 -9.85
C GLN A 238 25.06 2.76 -9.18
N GLU A 239 24.08 3.66 -9.26
CA GLU A 239 24.10 4.96 -8.60
C GLU A 239 24.14 4.80 -7.08
N SER A 240 23.22 3.96 -6.53
CA SER A 240 23.18 3.66 -5.09
C SER A 240 24.50 3.08 -4.59
N TYR A 241 25.09 2.15 -5.34
CA TYR A 241 26.39 1.57 -5.00
C TYR A 241 27.51 2.60 -4.99
N LYS A 242 27.66 3.38 -6.09
CA LYS A 242 28.72 4.41 -6.21
C LYS A 242 28.60 5.47 -5.15
N LYS A 243 27.41 6.04 -4.95
CA LYS A 243 27.17 7.08 -3.94
C LYS A 243 27.40 6.57 -2.52
N THR A 244 27.09 5.32 -2.25
CA THR A 244 27.39 4.69 -0.95
C THR A 244 28.90 4.54 -0.75
N LEU A 245 29.64 4.07 -1.75
CA LEU A 245 31.11 3.97 -1.68
C LEU A 245 31.75 5.33 -1.43
N ASP A 246 31.28 6.37 -2.12
CA ASP A 246 31.75 7.75 -1.96
C ASP A 246 31.46 8.27 -0.55
N LEU A 247 30.25 8.10 -0.06
CA LEU A 247 29.86 8.41 1.33
C LEU A 247 30.80 7.74 2.34
N LEU A 248 31.05 6.44 2.20
CA LEU A 248 31.92 5.68 3.11
C LEU A 248 33.38 6.16 3.06
N THR A 249 33.82 6.67 1.91
CA THR A 249 35.17 7.24 1.75
C THR A 249 35.31 8.57 2.50
N HIS A 250 34.32 9.44 2.39
CA HIS A 250 34.35 10.78 2.98
C HIS A 250 33.83 10.81 4.42
N THR A 251 33.28 9.69 4.91
CA THR A 251 32.76 9.57 6.28
C THR A 251 33.30 8.33 6.97
N PRO A 252 34.61 8.26 7.29
CA PRO A 252 35.25 7.04 7.80
C PRO A 252 34.69 6.54 9.15
N ASN A 253 34.06 7.41 9.93
CA ASN A 253 33.47 7.10 11.23
C ASN A 253 31.92 6.98 11.14
N LEU A 254 31.39 6.60 9.97
CA LEU A 254 29.96 6.32 9.82
C LEU A 254 29.60 5.08 10.62
N ALA A 255 28.65 5.19 11.53
CA ALA A 255 28.25 4.11 12.42
C ALA A 255 27.00 3.36 11.92
N GLY A 256 26.14 4.03 11.13
CA GLY A 256 24.90 3.41 10.64
C GLY A 256 24.40 4.02 9.34
N LEU A 257 23.64 3.19 8.62
CA LEU A 257 22.93 3.56 7.40
C LEU A 257 21.46 3.14 7.50
N TYR A 258 20.56 4.03 7.12
CA TYR A 258 19.16 3.71 6.87
C TYR A 258 18.89 3.76 5.37
N VAL A 259 18.40 2.66 4.80
CA VAL A 259 17.97 2.58 3.41
C VAL A 259 16.45 2.62 3.39
N ASN A 260 15.87 3.74 2.94
CA ASN A 260 14.42 3.96 3.00
C ASN A 260 13.63 3.43 1.78
N THR A 261 14.32 2.74 0.90
CA THR A 261 13.78 2.02 -0.24
C THR A 261 14.11 0.53 -0.15
N VAL A 262 13.42 -0.31 -0.91
CA VAL A 262 13.73 -1.74 -1.00
C VAL A 262 15.07 -2.02 -1.69
N ASN A 263 15.62 -1.07 -2.43
CA ASN A 263 16.90 -1.19 -3.16
C ASN A 263 18.11 -1.15 -2.21
N CYS A 264 18.20 -2.13 -1.31
CA CYS A 264 19.22 -2.22 -0.26
C CYS A 264 20.48 -3.00 -0.68
N LEU A 265 20.38 -3.92 -1.65
CA LEU A 265 21.49 -4.78 -2.06
C LEU A 265 22.74 -4.02 -2.53
N PRO A 266 22.64 -2.94 -3.33
CA PRO A 266 23.82 -2.14 -3.70
C PRO A 266 24.54 -1.55 -2.49
N VAL A 267 23.80 -1.15 -1.47
CA VAL A 267 24.37 -0.62 -0.22
C VAL A 267 25.10 -1.72 0.56
N CYS A 268 24.52 -2.93 0.62
CA CYS A 268 25.20 -4.09 1.22
C CYS A 268 26.52 -4.40 0.50
N ARG A 269 26.51 -4.43 -0.84
CA ARG A 269 27.73 -4.63 -1.65
C ARG A 269 28.79 -3.55 -1.42
N ALA A 270 28.38 -2.29 -1.27
CA ALA A 270 29.31 -1.21 -0.96
C ALA A 270 29.98 -1.37 0.42
N LEU A 271 29.19 -1.77 1.42
CA LEU A 271 29.72 -2.08 2.76
C LEU A 271 30.68 -3.27 2.74
N GLU A 272 30.36 -4.34 1.99
CA GLU A 272 31.23 -5.51 1.81
C GLU A 272 32.56 -5.12 1.14
N THR A 273 32.50 -4.35 0.04
CA THR A 273 33.68 -3.86 -0.68
C THR A 273 34.64 -3.07 0.22
N ARG A 274 34.09 -2.37 1.23
CA ARG A 274 34.87 -1.62 2.22
C ARG A 274 35.25 -2.42 3.48
N GLY A 275 34.83 -3.68 3.60
CA GLY A 275 35.02 -4.49 4.80
C GLY A 275 34.27 -3.94 6.01
N LEU A 276 33.14 -3.25 5.79
CA LEU A 276 32.32 -2.60 6.82
C LEU A 276 31.00 -3.32 7.06
N ALA A 277 30.70 -4.42 6.35
CA ALA A 277 29.53 -5.26 6.58
C ALA A 277 29.46 -5.72 8.04
N GLY A 278 28.31 -5.54 8.71
CA GLY A 278 28.12 -5.84 10.12
C GLY A 278 28.79 -4.85 11.11
N ARG A 279 29.75 -4.03 10.66
CA ARG A 279 30.38 -2.98 11.46
C ARG A 279 29.59 -1.68 11.43
N VAL A 280 29.18 -1.24 10.24
CA VAL A 280 28.19 -0.18 10.06
C VAL A 280 26.80 -0.81 10.21
N ARG A 281 26.00 -0.32 11.15
CA ARG A 281 24.63 -0.83 11.36
C ARG A 281 23.75 -0.44 10.20
N LEU A 282 23.09 -1.41 9.58
CA LEU A 282 22.26 -1.20 8.42
C LEU A 282 20.79 -1.54 8.76
N ILE A 283 19.91 -0.54 8.66
CA ILE A 283 18.46 -0.73 8.70
C ILE A 283 17.94 -0.62 7.27
N ALA A 284 17.30 -1.67 6.80
CA ALA A 284 16.70 -1.77 5.48
C ALA A 284 15.20 -1.43 5.51
N THR A 285 14.60 -1.34 4.35
CA THR A 285 13.15 -1.25 4.15
C THR A 285 12.69 -2.40 3.28
N ASP A 286 11.57 -3.01 3.66
CA ASP A 286 10.94 -4.16 3.04
C ASP A 286 11.80 -5.45 3.00
N LEU A 287 11.33 -6.46 2.27
CA LEU A 287 11.96 -7.76 2.21
C LEU A 287 12.30 -8.13 0.77
N PHE A 288 13.45 -8.78 0.60
CA PHE A 288 13.94 -9.29 -0.68
C PHE A 288 14.57 -10.68 -0.46
N PRO A 289 14.80 -11.50 -1.52
CA PRO A 289 15.22 -12.90 -1.35
C PRO A 289 16.46 -13.11 -0.50
N GLU A 290 17.48 -12.27 -0.65
CA GLU A 290 18.76 -12.35 0.06
C GLU A 290 18.68 -11.90 1.53
N MET A 291 17.58 -11.27 1.94
CA MET A 291 17.40 -10.72 3.29
C MET A 291 17.69 -11.76 4.39
N SER A 292 17.31 -13.01 4.17
CA SER A 292 17.51 -14.07 5.15
C SER A 292 18.99 -14.28 5.50
N ALA A 293 19.83 -14.38 4.47
CA ALA A 293 21.27 -14.56 4.66
C ALA A 293 21.90 -13.31 5.29
N LEU A 294 21.54 -12.13 4.81
CA LEU A 294 22.10 -10.86 5.27
C LEU A 294 21.72 -10.53 6.72
N LEU A 295 20.50 -10.88 7.15
CA LEU A 295 20.07 -10.77 8.56
C LEU A 295 20.80 -11.77 9.45
N GLN A 296 20.95 -13.04 9.01
CA GLN A 296 21.62 -14.08 9.78
C GLN A 296 23.13 -13.80 9.93
N GLN A 297 23.77 -13.26 8.91
CA GLN A 297 25.18 -12.88 8.94
C GLN A 297 25.44 -11.57 9.69
N GLY A 298 24.37 -10.82 10.03
CA GLY A 298 24.48 -9.53 10.69
C GLY A 298 24.88 -8.37 9.77
N SER A 299 24.91 -8.56 8.44
CA SER A 299 25.13 -7.49 7.45
C SER A 299 23.98 -6.49 7.46
N ILE A 300 22.75 -6.94 7.69
CA ILE A 300 21.57 -6.12 7.96
C ILE A 300 21.16 -6.33 9.42
N THR A 301 20.95 -5.25 10.15
CA THR A 301 20.53 -5.28 11.56
C THR A 301 19.03 -5.58 11.68
N ALA A 302 18.22 -4.91 10.88
CA ALA A 302 16.78 -5.08 10.82
C ALA A 302 16.21 -4.50 9.51
N SER A 303 14.98 -4.86 9.17
CA SER A 303 14.22 -4.22 8.10
C SER A 303 12.87 -3.72 8.61
N ILE A 304 12.41 -2.59 8.07
CA ILE A 304 11.08 -2.05 8.33
C ILE A 304 10.16 -2.49 7.18
N TYR A 305 9.23 -3.40 7.48
CA TYR A 305 8.37 -4.02 6.48
C TYR A 305 7.03 -3.29 6.35
N GLN A 306 6.65 -2.98 5.12
CA GLN A 306 5.49 -2.14 4.80
C GLN A 306 4.25 -2.92 4.36
N HIS A 307 4.28 -4.25 4.34
CA HIS A 307 3.16 -5.10 3.94
C HIS A 307 2.58 -4.80 2.54
N PRO A 308 3.39 -4.73 1.48
CA PRO A 308 2.93 -4.30 0.15
C PRO A 308 1.78 -5.18 -0.39
N TYR A 309 1.81 -6.49 -0.17
CA TYR A 309 0.72 -7.39 -0.55
C TYR A 309 -0.62 -6.97 0.07
N ARG A 310 -0.65 -6.66 1.37
CA ARG A 310 -1.87 -6.22 2.06
C ARG A 310 -2.33 -4.85 1.58
N GLN A 311 -1.41 -3.95 1.26
CA GLN A 311 -1.76 -2.66 0.69
C GLN A 311 -2.52 -2.84 -0.62
N GLY A 312 -2.04 -3.71 -1.52
CA GLY A 312 -2.71 -4.02 -2.79
C GLY A 312 -4.10 -4.61 -2.60
N GLN A 313 -4.25 -5.57 -1.69
CA GLN A 313 -5.55 -6.16 -1.38
C GLN A 313 -6.55 -5.11 -0.87
N ILE A 314 -6.14 -4.27 0.08
CA ILE A 314 -7.02 -3.28 0.70
C ILE A 314 -7.42 -2.21 -0.32
N ALA A 315 -6.51 -1.76 -1.17
CA ALA A 315 -6.80 -0.76 -2.20
C ALA A 315 -7.90 -1.25 -3.16
N VAL A 316 -7.77 -2.47 -3.68
CA VAL A 316 -8.78 -3.09 -4.56
C VAL A 316 -10.11 -3.28 -3.83
N ARG A 317 -10.07 -3.87 -2.64
CA ARG A 317 -11.28 -4.14 -1.86
C ARG A 317 -12.07 -2.87 -1.58
N ASN A 318 -11.41 -1.85 -1.02
CA ASN A 318 -12.08 -0.62 -0.65
C ASN A 318 -12.70 0.10 -1.85
N LEU A 319 -11.97 0.16 -2.98
CA LEU A 319 -12.50 0.80 -4.18
C LEU A 319 -13.65 -0.01 -4.79
N ALA A 320 -13.54 -1.34 -4.87
CA ALA A 320 -14.61 -2.20 -5.36
C ALA A 320 -15.84 -2.14 -4.45
N ASP A 321 -15.66 -2.17 -3.14
CA ASP A 321 -16.76 -2.03 -2.17
C ASP A 321 -17.47 -0.69 -2.30
N TYR A 322 -16.73 0.40 -2.54
CA TYR A 322 -17.33 1.70 -2.81
C TYR A 322 -18.14 1.70 -4.12
N LEU A 323 -17.55 1.22 -5.21
CA LEU A 323 -18.16 1.29 -6.54
C LEU A 323 -19.35 0.33 -6.72
N VAL A 324 -19.22 -0.89 -6.17
CA VAL A 324 -20.26 -1.94 -6.31
C VAL A 324 -21.29 -1.85 -5.18
N ASN A 325 -20.82 -1.70 -3.94
CA ASN A 325 -21.66 -1.82 -2.75
C ASN A 325 -22.06 -0.47 -2.16
N GLN A 326 -21.55 0.64 -2.71
CA GLN A 326 -21.76 2.00 -2.18
C GLN A 326 -21.36 2.13 -0.70
N LEU A 327 -20.40 1.31 -0.25
CA LEU A 327 -19.83 1.45 1.09
C LEU A 327 -18.93 2.69 1.15
N PRO A 328 -18.83 3.35 2.30
CA PRO A 328 -17.93 4.49 2.45
C PRO A 328 -16.49 4.13 2.10
N LEU A 329 -15.84 4.95 1.26
CA LEU A 329 -14.41 4.80 0.96
C LEU A 329 -13.60 5.53 2.04
N PRO A 330 -12.82 4.82 2.87
CA PRO A 330 -12.03 5.45 3.92
C PRO A 330 -11.01 6.42 3.30
N PRO A 331 -10.92 7.69 3.73
CA PRO A 331 -9.99 8.65 3.14
C PRO A 331 -8.52 8.29 3.36
N GLN A 332 -8.23 7.52 4.41
CA GLN A 332 -6.89 7.03 4.75
C GLN A 332 -7.00 5.63 5.39
N VAL A 333 -6.12 4.73 4.97
CA VAL A 333 -5.91 3.42 5.57
C VAL A 333 -4.41 3.25 5.80
N HIS A 334 -3.99 3.40 7.05
CA HIS A 334 -2.60 3.21 7.43
C HIS A 334 -2.40 1.84 8.06
N LEU A 335 -1.50 1.05 7.47
CA LEU A 335 -1.04 -0.20 8.05
C LEU A 335 0.09 0.08 9.05
N SER A 336 0.17 -0.75 10.09
CA SER A 336 1.31 -0.69 11.01
C SER A 336 2.55 -1.28 10.35
N PRO A 337 3.71 -0.61 10.39
CA PRO A 337 4.95 -1.19 9.91
C PRO A 337 5.41 -2.33 10.82
N GLY A 338 6.06 -3.34 10.24
CA GLY A 338 6.66 -4.46 10.96
C GLY A 338 8.18 -4.28 11.10
N VAL A 339 8.73 -4.51 12.29
CA VAL A 339 10.20 -4.62 12.46
C VAL A 339 10.59 -6.07 12.26
N VAL A 340 11.39 -6.34 11.23
CA VAL A 340 11.86 -7.69 10.87
C VAL A 340 13.32 -7.84 11.22
N MET A 341 13.61 -8.87 11.99
CA MET A 341 14.96 -9.29 12.39
C MET A 341 15.15 -10.78 12.07
N ALA A 342 16.35 -11.29 12.20
CA ALA A 342 16.65 -12.70 11.92
C ALA A 342 15.71 -13.67 12.68
N SER A 343 15.34 -13.35 13.93
CA SER A 343 14.52 -14.21 14.79
C SER A 343 13.07 -14.33 14.36
N ASN A 344 12.49 -13.28 13.77
CA ASN A 344 11.06 -13.24 13.40
C ASN A 344 10.82 -13.25 11.88
N LEU A 345 11.87 -13.29 11.06
CA LEU A 345 11.76 -13.28 9.59
C LEU A 345 10.84 -14.40 9.05
N HIS A 346 10.86 -15.57 9.71
CA HIS A 346 10.03 -16.72 9.29
C HIS A 346 8.52 -16.41 9.32
N LEU A 347 8.07 -15.47 10.18
CA LEU A 347 6.67 -15.06 10.26
C LEU A 347 6.22 -14.20 9.07
N PHE A 348 7.18 -13.63 8.32
CA PHE A 348 6.92 -12.78 7.15
C PHE A 348 7.13 -13.52 5.82
N ARG A 349 7.63 -14.76 5.85
CA ARG A 349 7.86 -15.60 4.65
C ARG A 349 6.57 -16.16 4.05
N GLU A 350 5.49 -16.21 4.80
CA GLU A 350 4.17 -16.68 4.31
C GLU A 350 3.52 -15.73 3.30
N THR A 351 3.94 -14.49 3.29
CA THR A 351 3.65 -13.59 2.18
C THR A 351 4.55 -14.02 1.03
N ARG A 352 4.06 -14.88 0.14
CA ARG A 352 4.75 -15.50 -1.00
C ARG A 352 5.81 -14.57 -1.61
N ILE A 353 7.05 -14.62 -1.08
CA ILE A 353 8.26 -14.29 -1.81
C ILE A 353 8.51 -15.52 -2.71
N SER A 354 7.51 -15.84 -3.53
CA SER A 354 7.54 -17.01 -4.37
C SER A 354 7.69 -16.53 -5.79
N GLU A 355 8.69 -17.08 -6.43
CA GLU A 355 8.94 -17.16 -7.86
C GLU A 355 8.46 -15.99 -8.73
N PRO A 356 9.25 -15.53 -9.70
CA PRO A 356 8.81 -14.50 -10.64
C PRO A 356 7.43 -14.92 -11.16
N GLN A 357 6.41 -14.10 -10.89
CA GLN A 357 5.08 -14.34 -11.42
C GLN A 357 5.22 -14.53 -12.92
N PRO A 358 4.77 -15.63 -13.51
CA PRO A 358 4.71 -15.75 -14.95
C PRO A 358 3.95 -14.54 -15.50
N ASP A 359 4.34 -14.06 -16.66
CA ASP A 359 3.68 -12.97 -17.36
C ASP A 359 2.17 -13.05 -17.12
N ILE A 360 1.57 -11.94 -16.67
CA ILE A 360 0.15 -11.87 -16.31
C ILE A 360 -0.67 -12.61 -17.36
N PRO A 361 -1.41 -13.68 -16.98
CA PRO A 361 -2.15 -14.47 -17.96
C PRO A 361 -3.13 -13.58 -18.73
N ALA A 362 -3.22 -13.82 -20.00
CA ALA A 362 -3.96 -13.10 -21.03
C ALA A 362 -5.48 -12.82 -20.88
N PRO A 363 -6.21 -13.05 -19.77
CA PRO A 363 -7.57 -12.55 -19.66
C PRO A 363 -7.64 -11.01 -19.63
N TRP A 364 -6.52 -10.32 -19.33
CA TRP A 364 -6.45 -8.87 -19.31
C TRP A 364 -6.23 -8.23 -20.71
N LYS A 365 -5.97 -9.06 -21.75
CA LYS A 365 -5.80 -8.60 -23.14
C LYS A 365 -7.11 -8.54 -23.94
N ARG A 366 -8.25 -8.93 -23.38
CA ARG A 366 -9.55 -8.88 -24.06
C ARG A 366 -10.38 -7.70 -23.62
N VAL A 367 -9.96 -6.51 -23.85
CA VAL A 367 -10.85 -5.35 -24.08
C VAL A 367 -10.06 -4.30 -24.87
N VAL A 368 -9.60 -4.67 -26.08
CA VAL A 368 -9.41 -3.72 -27.19
C VAL A 368 -9.60 -4.56 -28.44
N ALA A 369 -10.79 -4.60 -28.96
CA ALA A 369 -11.14 -4.79 -30.35
C ALA A 369 -12.39 -3.94 -30.62
#